data_50c0767efd06fa52febf475d885a1bd2
#
_entry.id   50c0767efd06fa52febf475d885a1bd2
#
_cell.length_a   1.000
_cell.length_b   1.000
_cell.length_c   1.000
_cell.angle_alpha   90.00
_cell.angle_beta   90.00
_cell.angle_gamma   90.00
#
_symmetry.space_group_name_H-M   'P 1'
#
loop_
_entity.id
_entity.type
_entity.pdbx_description
1 polymer ?
#
loop_
_entity_poly.entity_id
_entity_poly.type
_entity_poly.pdbx_seq_one_letter_code
_entity_poly.pdbx_strand_id
1 'polypeptide(L)'
;GGLRSQISQQWLAEAGCDYPRIIGGYKAMRQFLLQALEISLEQGPVIVLSGQTGCAKTQLLQRLSNAVDLEGLANHRGSAFGKRVPGQPSQIDFENALSIALLKQRDAAMTRPVVVEDESHLIGRLVLPDVMLAAMQQANIVLIETDLEQRVEHTYQNYILHKLLEWQGHVGEQEGFTYFAEELQASLSSLKRRLGGWRHQQLQELMQSAIASHQQGDPMGHKHWIHALLKDYYDPMYAYQLDRKADRVVFKGSYEQVLDYLSRTAQL
;
A
#
# COMPACT_ATOMS: atom_id res chain seq x y z
N GLY A 1 -22.95 -16.51 -16.90
CA GLY A 1 -24.00 -15.56 -16.70
C GLY A 1 -25.36 -16.21 -16.64
N GLY A 2 -26.19 -15.79 -15.68
CA GLY A 2 -27.53 -16.27 -15.54
C GLY A 2 -28.52 -15.58 -16.49
N LEU A 3 -29.80 -15.93 -16.39
CA LEU A 3 -30.89 -15.39 -17.21
C LEU A 3 -30.89 -13.83 -17.25
N ARG A 4 -30.59 -13.16 -16.13
CA ARG A 4 -30.53 -11.68 -16.07
C ARG A 4 -29.49 -11.10 -17.05
N SER A 5 -28.30 -11.68 -17.16
CA SER A 5 -27.28 -11.21 -18.12
C SER A 5 -27.69 -11.45 -19.57
N GLN A 6 -28.47 -12.51 -19.85
CA GLN A 6 -29.01 -12.78 -21.19
C GLN A 6 -30.04 -11.74 -21.56
N ILE A 7 -30.98 -11.45 -20.69
CA ILE A 7 -32.03 -10.45 -20.90
C ILE A 7 -31.40 -9.06 -21.06
N SER A 8 -30.43 -8.69 -20.20
CA SER A 8 -29.74 -7.39 -20.32
C SER A 8 -28.99 -7.26 -21.65
N GLN A 9 -28.32 -8.32 -22.11
CA GLN A 9 -27.65 -8.33 -23.42
C GLN A 9 -28.65 -8.13 -24.56
N GLN A 10 -29.79 -8.83 -24.50
CA GLN A 10 -30.85 -8.69 -25.51
C GLN A 10 -31.38 -7.25 -25.56
N TRP A 11 -31.71 -6.64 -24.42
CA TRP A 11 -32.21 -5.27 -24.38
C TRP A 11 -31.19 -4.25 -24.92
N LEU A 12 -29.88 -4.46 -24.61
CA LEU A 12 -28.81 -3.62 -25.16
C LEU A 12 -28.72 -3.76 -26.69
N ALA A 13 -28.80 -4.98 -27.21
CA ALA A 13 -28.79 -5.23 -28.65
C ALA A 13 -30.02 -4.61 -29.34
N GLU A 14 -31.23 -4.73 -28.77
CA GLU A 14 -32.45 -4.06 -29.26
C GLU A 14 -32.35 -2.54 -29.24
N ALA A 15 -31.55 -1.96 -28.31
CA ALA A 15 -31.25 -0.53 -28.26
C ALA A 15 -30.07 -0.10 -29.17
N GLY A 16 -29.56 -0.99 -30.01
CA GLY A 16 -28.47 -0.70 -30.94
C GLY A 16 -27.06 -0.79 -30.31
N CYS A 17 -26.95 -1.30 -29.09
CA CYS A 17 -25.70 -1.49 -28.37
C CYS A 17 -25.38 -2.98 -28.26
N ASP A 18 -24.56 -3.51 -29.17
CA ASP A 18 -24.20 -4.93 -29.18
C ASP A 18 -22.93 -5.16 -28.32
N TYR A 19 -23.14 -5.70 -27.12
CA TYR A 19 -22.05 -6.05 -26.21
C TYR A 19 -21.92 -7.57 -26.04
N PRO A 20 -20.70 -8.13 -26.12
CA PRO A 20 -20.48 -9.55 -25.86
C PRO A 20 -20.75 -9.90 -24.41
N ARG A 21 -21.25 -11.12 -24.18
CA ARG A 21 -21.46 -11.67 -22.84
C ARG A 21 -20.42 -12.74 -22.52
N ILE A 22 -19.82 -12.65 -21.33
CA ILE A 22 -18.87 -13.65 -20.86
C ILE A 22 -19.60 -14.98 -20.61
N ILE A 23 -19.22 -16.04 -21.32
CA ILE A 23 -19.71 -17.39 -21.10
C ILE A 23 -19.29 -17.85 -19.68
N GLY A 24 -20.25 -18.37 -18.90
CA GLY A 24 -20.03 -18.69 -17.47
C GLY A 24 -20.11 -17.49 -16.52
N GLY A 25 -20.23 -16.24 -17.06
CA GLY A 25 -20.45 -15.03 -16.30
C GLY A 25 -19.34 -14.69 -15.31
N TYR A 26 -19.68 -13.99 -14.22
CA TYR A 26 -18.72 -13.54 -13.20
C TYR A 26 -17.87 -14.68 -12.61
N LYS A 27 -18.45 -15.86 -12.40
CA LYS A 27 -17.71 -17.02 -11.87
C LYS A 27 -16.55 -17.45 -12.79
N ALA A 28 -16.80 -17.52 -14.11
CA ALA A 28 -15.78 -17.84 -15.07
C ALA A 28 -14.71 -16.75 -15.17
N MET A 29 -15.13 -15.48 -15.15
CA MET A 29 -14.20 -14.34 -15.13
C MET A 29 -13.31 -14.36 -13.87
N ARG A 30 -13.88 -14.60 -12.70
CA ARG A 30 -13.12 -14.71 -11.45
C ARG A 30 -12.12 -15.85 -11.48
N GLN A 31 -12.51 -17.00 -11.99
CA GLN A 31 -11.62 -18.15 -12.12
C GLN A 31 -10.46 -17.85 -13.09
N PHE A 32 -10.75 -17.19 -14.22
CA PHE A 32 -9.72 -16.72 -15.14
C PHE A 32 -8.73 -15.76 -14.45
N LEU A 33 -9.21 -14.79 -13.66
CA LEU A 33 -8.34 -13.86 -12.96
C LEU A 33 -7.43 -14.54 -11.92
N LEU A 34 -7.93 -15.54 -11.20
CA LEU A 34 -7.11 -16.32 -10.27
C LEU A 34 -6.01 -17.09 -11.00
N GLN A 35 -6.35 -17.75 -12.11
CA GLN A 35 -5.36 -18.44 -12.95
C GLN A 35 -4.35 -17.46 -13.59
N ALA A 36 -4.82 -16.30 -14.05
CA ALA A 36 -3.95 -15.27 -14.61
C ALA A 36 -2.95 -14.72 -13.57
N LEU A 37 -3.37 -14.61 -12.30
CA LEU A 37 -2.48 -14.24 -11.20
C LEU A 37 -1.33 -15.26 -11.05
N GLU A 38 -1.67 -16.55 -10.93
CA GLU A 38 -0.69 -17.63 -10.82
C GLU A 38 0.29 -17.64 -12.00
N ILE A 39 -0.24 -17.67 -13.23
CA ILE A 39 0.56 -17.66 -14.46
C ILE A 39 1.46 -16.41 -14.53
N SER A 40 0.95 -15.23 -14.18
CA SER A 40 1.72 -13.99 -14.21
C SER A 40 2.92 -13.99 -13.26
N LEU A 41 2.79 -14.66 -12.12
CA LEU A 41 3.86 -14.78 -11.13
C LEU A 41 4.86 -15.89 -11.45
N GLU A 42 4.41 -16.97 -12.10
CA GLU A 42 5.28 -18.06 -12.56
C GLU A 42 6.14 -17.65 -13.76
N GLN A 43 5.59 -16.86 -14.67
CA GLN A 43 6.21 -16.55 -15.96
C GLN A 43 7.15 -15.35 -15.93
N GLY A 44 7.15 -14.54 -14.88
CA GLY A 44 7.99 -13.35 -14.87
C GLY A 44 8.50 -12.95 -13.51
N PRO A 45 9.71 -12.35 -13.46
CA PRO A 45 10.35 -11.99 -12.21
C PRO A 45 9.58 -10.90 -11.46
N VAL A 46 9.72 -10.94 -10.13
CA VAL A 46 9.26 -9.89 -9.21
C VAL A 46 10.48 -9.24 -8.57
N ILE A 47 10.45 -7.94 -8.39
CA ILE A 47 11.39 -7.17 -7.57
C ILE A 47 10.62 -6.56 -6.40
N VAL A 48 11.13 -6.74 -5.20
CA VAL A 48 10.55 -6.14 -3.99
C VAL A 48 11.25 -4.81 -3.70
N LEU A 49 10.51 -3.72 -3.74
CA LEU A 49 10.98 -2.40 -3.31
C LEU A 49 10.81 -2.28 -1.81
N SER A 50 11.91 -2.29 -1.09
CA SER A 50 11.96 -2.22 0.36
C SER A 50 12.53 -0.89 0.84
N GLY A 51 12.31 -0.56 2.09
CA GLY A 51 12.79 0.66 2.73
C GLY A 51 11.98 0.99 3.98
N GLN A 52 12.61 1.66 4.92
CA GLN A 52 12.02 2.02 6.21
C GLN A 52 10.72 2.79 6.04
N THR A 53 9.88 2.78 7.07
CA THR A 53 8.63 3.57 7.09
C THR A 53 8.93 5.05 6.82
N GLY A 54 8.18 5.65 5.88
CA GLY A 54 8.35 7.04 5.49
C GLY A 54 9.38 7.30 4.39
N CYS A 55 10.05 6.30 3.81
CA CYS A 55 11.05 6.49 2.74
C CYS A 55 10.48 6.71 1.32
N ALA A 56 9.19 7.01 1.21
CA ALA A 56 8.52 7.36 -0.07
C ALA A 56 8.43 6.24 -1.11
N LYS A 57 8.34 4.96 -0.71
CA LYS A 57 8.18 3.80 -1.64
C LYS A 57 7.05 3.98 -2.64
N THR A 58 5.86 4.32 -2.16
CA THR A 58 4.67 4.49 -3.01
C THR A 58 4.86 5.56 -4.08
N GLN A 59 5.49 6.69 -3.72
CA GLN A 59 5.81 7.75 -4.69
C GLN A 59 6.81 7.26 -5.75
N LEU A 60 7.78 6.45 -5.37
CA LEU A 60 8.74 5.87 -6.31
C LEU A 60 8.03 4.89 -7.26
N LEU A 61 7.18 4.00 -6.76
CA LEU A 61 6.42 3.06 -7.58
C LEU A 61 5.56 3.77 -8.61
N GLN A 62 4.92 4.88 -8.27
CA GLN A 62 4.09 5.67 -9.18
C GLN A 62 4.89 6.27 -10.35
N ARG A 63 6.22 6.36 -10.25
CA ARG A 63 7.11 6.80 -11.33
C ARG A 63 7.58 5.66 -12.23
N LEU A 64 7.31 4.41 -11.87
CA LEU A 64 7.71 3.23 -12.63
C LEU A 64 6.55 2.70 -13.48
N SER A 65 6.82 2.42 -14.74
CA SER A 65 5.81 1.85 -15.66
C SER A 65 5.55 0.35 -15.45
N ASN A 66 6.42 -0.34 -14.71
CA ASN A 66 6.35 -1.76 -14.39
C ASN A 66 6.05 -2.06 -12.92
N ALA A 67 5.47 -1.11 -12.21
CA ALA A 67 5.10 -1.29 -10.81
C ALA A 67 3.65 -1.73 -10.64
N VAL A 68 3.39 -2.45 -9.55
CA VAL A 68 2.05 -2.73 -9.02
C VAL A 68 2.01 -2.25 -7.57
N ASP A 69 1.21 -1.21 -7.32
CA ASP A 69 1.03 -0.56 -6.02
C ASP A 69 0.06 -1.39 -5.15
N LEU A 70 0.60 -2.30 -4.35
CA LEU A 70 -0.18 -3.18 -3.47
C LEU A 70 -0.96 -2.39 -2.40
N GLU A 71 -0.33 -1.38 -1.80
CA GLU A 71 -0.96 -0.49 -0.83
C GLU A 71 -2.10 0.32 -1.48
N GLY A 72 -1.89 0.80 -2.69
CA GLY A 72 -2.93 1.50 -3.47
C GLY A 72 -4.11 0.60 -3.81
N LEU A 73 -3.86 -0.62 -4.29
CA LEU A 73 -4.92 -1.60 -4.56
C LEU A 73 -5.70 -1.99 -3.30
N ALA A 74 -5.02 -2.03 -2.15
CA ALA A 74 -5.63 -2.31 -0.86
C ALA A 74 -6.34 -1.10 -0.23
N ASN A 75 -6.18 0.10 -0.80
CA ASN A 75 -6.56 1.38 -0.20
C ASN A 75 -6.09 1.50 1.27
N HIS A 76 -4.80 1.19 1.51
CA HIS A 76 -4.20 1.15 2.84
C HIS A 76 -2.67 1.30 2.76
N ARG A 77 -2.07 2.16 3.58
CA ARG A 77 -0.62 2.41 3.62
C ARG A 77 0.09 1.46 4.58
N GLY A 78 0.07 0.17 4.41
CA GLY A 78 0.83 -0.88 5.11
C GLY A 78 1.13 -0.76 6.62
N SER A 79 0.92 0.39 7.26
CA SER A 79 1.24 0.68 8.67
C SER A 79 0.01 0.68 9.58
N ALA A 80 0.21 0.70 10.91
CA ALA A 80 -0.89 0.85 11.88
C ALA A 80 -1.70 2.14 11.67
N PHE A 81 -1.10 3.18 11.08
CA PHE A 81 -1.73 4.45 10.75
C PHE A 81 -2.21 4.52 9.29
N GLY A 82 -2.12 3.41 8.56
CA GLY A 82 -2.28 3.35 7.11
C GLY A 82 -3.69 3.37 6.57
N LYS A 83 -4.73 3.43 7.42
CA LYS A 83 -6.12 3.50 6.95
C LYS A 83 -6.33 4.69 6.01
N ARG A 84 -7.19 4.54 5.01
CA ARG A 84 -7.62 5.60 4.09
C ARG A 84 -9.14 5.74 4.06
N VAL A 85 -9.59 6.87 3.55
CA VAL A 85 -11.00 7.19 3.36
C VAL A 85 -11.31 7.20 1.85
N PRO A 86 -12.35 6.51 1.38
CA PRO A 86 -13.17 5.50 2.07
C PRO A 86 -12.34 4.25 2.42
N GLY A 87 -12.85 3.35 3.25
CA GLY A 87 -12.10 2.17 3.72
C GLY A 87 -11.65 1.21 2.61
N GLN A 88 -11.02 0.11 3.03
CA GLN A 88 -10.50 -0.92 2.13
C GLN A 88 -11.60 -1.63 1.33
N PRO A 89 -11.29 -2.11 0.09
CA PRO A 89 -12.21 -2.91 -0.71
C PRO A 89 -12.51 -4.29 -0.04
N SER A 90 -13.38 -5.07 -0.66
CA SER A 90 -13.52 -6.48 -0.27
C SER A 90 -12.27 -7.28 -0.66
N GLN A 91 -12.05 -8.44 -0.01
CA GLN A 91 -10.96 -9.35 -0.36
C GLN A 91 -11.01 -9.75 -1.84
N ILE A 92 -12.21 -10.05 -2.33
CA ILE A 92 -12.43 -10.44 -3.73
C ILE A 92 -12.07 -9.31 -4.70
N ASP A 93 -12.45 -8.07 -4.39
CA ASP A 93 -12.14 -6.92 -5.24
C ASP A 93 -10.65 -6.63 -5.26
N PHE A 94 -9.97 -6.73 -4.12
CA PHE A 94 -8.52 -6.59 -4.02
C PHE A 94 -7.78 -7.64 -4.88
N GLU A 95 -8.15 -8.93 -4.75
CA GLU A 95 -7.53 -10.00 -5.54
C GLU A 95 -7.81 -9.85 -7.03
N ASN A 96 -9.03 -9.45 -7.42
CA ASN A 96 -9.34 -9.15 -8.81
C ASN A 96 -8.50 -7.99 -9.36
N ALA A 97 -8.37 -6.91 -8.59
CA ALA A 97 -7.57 -5.76 -8.96
C ALA A 97 -6.08 -6.10 -9.10
N LEU A 98 -5.55 -6.90 -8.18
CA LEU A 98 -4.17 -7.40 -8.23
C LEU A 98 -3.94 -8.27 -9.47
N SER A 99 -4.85 -9.21 -9.75
CA SER A 99 -4.78 -10.07 -10.93
C SER A 99 -4.80 -9.25 -12.23
N ILE A 100 -5.68 -8.26 -12.32
CA ILE A 100 -5.77 -7.37 -13.49
C ILE A 100 -4.50 -6.52 -13.63
N ALA A 101 -3.96 -5.99 -12.53
CA ALA A 101 -2.74 -5.19 -12.57
C ALA A 101 -1.54 -6.00 -13.08
N LEU A 102 -1.35 -7.21 -12.56
CA LEU A 102 -0.29 -8.11 -13.02
C LEU A 102 -0.49 -8.57 -14.47
N LEU A 103 -1.71 -8.92 -14.87
CA LEU A 103 -2.03 -9.29 -16.24
C LEU A 103 -1.67 -8.18 -17.22
N LYS A 104 -1.99 -6.92 -16.92
CA LYS A 104 -1.62 -5.76 -17.75
C LYS A 104 -0.11 -5.58 -17.85
N GLN A 105 0.65 -5.84 -16.78
CA GLN A 105 2.11 -5.77 -16.82
C GLN A 105 2.69 -6.88 -17.71
N ARG A 106 2.14 -8.09 -17.67
CA ARG A 106 2.61 -9.23 -18.49
C ARG A 106 2.19 -9.11 -19.96
N ASP A 107 1.04 -8.52 -20.24
CA ASP A 107 0.62 -8.23 -21.63
C ASP A 107 1.56 -7.20 -22.29
N ALA A 108 2.05 -6.23 -21.53
CA ALA A 108 3.03 -5.27 -22.02
C ALA A 108 4.42 -5.88 -22.29
N ALA A 109 4.91 -6.77 -21.41
CA ALA A 109 6.17 -7.51 -21.57
C ALA A 109 6.28 -8.67 -20.59
N MET A 110 6.21 -9.91 -21.08
CA MET A 110 6.21 -11.14 -20.27
C MET A 110 7.43 -11.31 -19.37
N THR A 111 8.61 -10.96 -19.85
CA THR A 111 9.90 -11.16 -19.15
C THR A 111 10.31 -9.98 -18.27
N ARG A 112 9.62 -8.87 -18.38
CA ARG A 112 9.95 -7.64 -17.63
C ARG A 112 9.66 -7.82 -16.13
N PRO A 113 10.60 -7.48 -15.23
CA PRO A 113 10.34 -7.53 -13.80
C PRO A 113 9.18 -6.63 -13.40
N VAL A 114 8.30 -7.14 -12.55
CA VAL A 114 7.26 -6.32 -11.89
C VAL A 114 7.77 -5.89 -10.53
N VAL A 115 7.70 -4.59 -10.24
CA VAL A 115 8.13 -4.02 -8.97
C VAL A 115 6.93 -3.86 -8.04
N VAL A 116 7.05 -4.36 -6.80
CA VAL A 116 6.01 -4.27 -5.76
C VAL A 116 6.60 -3.80 -4.44
N GLU A 117 5.78 -3.27 -3.51
CA GLU A 117 6.24 -2.94 -2.16
C GLU A 117 6.58 -4.19 -1.34
N ASP A 118 7.49 -4.03 -0.37
CA ASP A 118 7.82 -5.03 0.65
C ASP A 118 6.71 -5.12 1.70
N GLU A 119 5.61 -5.77 1.33
CA GLU A 119 4.47 -5.96 2.21
C GLU A 119 4.48 -7.34 2.89
N SER A 120 3.82 -7.40 4.05
CA SER A 120 3.61 -8.65 4.77
C SER A 120 2.36 -9.40 4.27
N HIS A 121 2.04 -10.54 4.91
CA HIS A 121 0.83 -11.30 4.62
C HIS A 121 -0.47 -10.47 4.69
N LEU A 122 -0.49 -9.40 5.51
CA LEU A 122 -1.65 -8.53 5.68
C LEU A 122 -1.34 -7.09 5.30
N ILE A 123 -2.19 -6.50 4.47
CA ILE A 123 -2.25 -5.05 4.21
C ILE A 123 -3.56 -4.55 4.82
N GLY A 124 -3.48 -3.98 6.03
CA GLY A 124 -4.66 -3.70 6.84
C GLY A 124 -5.43 -4.98 7.18
N ARG A 125 -6.67 -5.13 6.66
CA ARG A 125 -7.49 -6.34 6.85
C ARG A 125 -7.42 -7.33 5.66
N LEU A 126 -6.77 -6.93 4.57
CA LEU A 126 -6.70 -7.75 3.35
C LEU A 126 -5.50 -8.68 3.40
N VAL A 127 -5.74 -9.90 2.92
CA VAL A 127 -4.73 -10.95 2.85
C VAL A 127 -4.11 -10.94 1.45
N LEU A 128 -2.77 -10.90 1.36
CA LEU A 128 -2.07 -11.14 0.11
C LEU A 128 -2.22 -12.63 -0.29
N PRO A 129 -2.55 -12.94 -1.56
CA PRO A 129 -2.59 -14.32 -2.02
C PRO A 129 -1.27 -15.06 -1.77
N ASP A 130 -1.34 -16.33 -1.38
CA ASP A 130 -0.16 -17.14 -1.05
C ASP A 130 0.85 -17.20 -2.20
N VAL A 131 0.36 -17.26 -3.44
CA VAL A 131 1.22 -17.25 -4.63
C VAL A 131 2.01 -15.95 -4.78
N MET A 132 1.40 -14.81 -4.41
CA MET A 132 2.08 -13.51 -4.40
C MET A 132 3.14 -13.44 -3.30
N LEU A 133 2.81 -13.91 -2.10
CA LEU A 133 3.77 -14.00 -0.99
C LEU A 133 4.96 -14.90 -1.34
N ALA A 134 4.71 -16.05 -1.94
CA ALA A 134 5.76 -16.98 -2.37
C ALA A 134 6.69 -16.32 -3.41
N ALA A 135 6.13 -15.62 -4.40
CA ALA A 135 6.91 -14.87 -5.38
C ALA A 135 7.75 -13.77 -4.73
N MET A 136 7.18 -12.98 -3.82
CA MET A 136 7.90 -11.94 -3.07
C MET A 136 9.00 -12.51 -2.17
N GLN A 137 8.82 -13.70 -1.59
CA GLN A 137 9.82 -14.38 -0.75
C GLN A 137 11.04 -14.86 -1.54
N GLN A 138 10.91 -15.11 -2.83
CA GLN A 138 12.00 -15.49 -3.73
C GLN A 138 12.61 -14.29 -4.47
N ALA A 139 11.94 -13.15 -4.46
CA ALA A 139 12.30 -11.98 -5.23
C ALA A 139 13.57 -11.30 -4.71
N ASN A 140 14.33 -10.71 -5.64
CA ASN A 140 15.39 -9.76 -5.32
C ASN A 140 14.81 -8.51 -4.67
N ILE A 141 15.55 -7.92 -3.74
CA ILE A 141 15.17 -6.73 -2.99
C ILE A 141 16.00 -5.54 -3.45
N VAL A 142 15.33 -4.44 -3.72
CA VAL A 142 15.93 -3.13 -3.93
C VAL A 142 15.55 -2.23 -2.77
N LEU A 143 16.53 -1.62 -2.11
CA LEU A 143 16.38 -0.93 -0.83
C LEU A 143 16.56 0.57 -0.99
N ILE A 144 15.54 1.35 -0.59
CA ILE A 144 15.66 2.81 -0.44
C ILE A 144 16.26 3.14 0.93
N GLU A 145 17.36 3.88 0.92
CA GLU A 145 17.97 4.47 2.11
C GLU A 145 17.59 5.96 2.19
N THR A 146 17.00 6.36 3.31
CA THR A 146 16.54 7.75 3.56
C THR A 146 16.83 8.10 5.02
N ASP A 147 17.33 9.29 5.28
CA ASP A 147 17.57 9.75 6.65
C ASP A 147 16.27 9.92 7.45
N LEU A 148 16.39 9.93 8.77
CA LEU A 148 15.25 9.97 9.68
C LEU A 148 14.44 11.26 9.52
N GLU A 149 15.10 12.40 9.32
CA GLU A 149 14.43 13.70 9.23
C GLU A 149 13.56 13.80 7.97
N GLN A 150 14.06 13.33 6.84
CA GLN A 150 13.28 13.26 5.60
C GLN A 150 12.09 12.30 5.75
N ARG A 151 12.26 11.18 6.43
CA ARG A 151 11.17 10.22 6.71
C ARG A 151 10.12 10.80 7.65
N VAL A 152 10.52 11.58 8.66
CA VAL A 152 9.61 12.32 9.53
C VAL A 152 8.79 13.31 8.73
N GLU A 153 9.45 14.11 7.88
CA GLU A 153 8.76 15.08 7.03
C GLU A 153 7.76 14.39 6.09
N HIS A 154 8.19 13.34 5.39
CA HIS A 154 7.32 12.60 4.48
C HIS A 154 6.12 11.96 5.21
N THR A 155 6.36 11.39 6.40
CA THR A 155 5.30 10.82 7.23
C THR A 155 4.34 11.92 7.70
N TYR A 156 4.84 13.05 8.14
CA TYR A 156 4.04 14.19 8.54
C TYR A 156 3.13 14.69 7.40
N GLN A 157 3.66 14.86 6.20
CA GLN A 157 2.88 15.27 5.04
C GLN A 157 1.74 14.28 4.73
N ASN A 158 2.04 12.98 4.71
CA ASN A 158 1.09 11.96 4.25
C ASN A 158 0.09 11.51 5.33
N TYR A 159 0.53 11.42 6.60
CA TYR A 159 -0.29 10.85 7.67
C TYR A 159 -0.92 11.91 8.57
N ILE A 160 -0.52 13.18 8.43
CA ILE A 160 -1.13 14.29 9.15
C ILE A 160 -1.87 15.21 8.18
N LEU A 161 -1.15 15.91 7.30
CA LEU A 161 -1.76 16.93 6.47
C LEU A 161 -2.71 16.36 5.42
N HIS A 162 -2.24 15.39 4.61
CA HIS A 162 -3.10 14.77 3.60
C HIS A 162 -4.23 13.95 4.22
N LYS A 163 -3.98 13.26 5.33
CA LYS A 163 -5.01 12.50 6.03
C LYS A 163 -6.14 13.39 6.57
N LEU A 164 -5.79 14.52 7.13
CA LEU A 164 -6.79 15.50 7.57
C LEU A 164 -7.64 15.98 6.38
N LEU A 165 -7.02 16.32 5.26
CA LEU A 165 -7.74 16.70 4.03
C LEU A 165 -8.63 15.59 3.50
N GLU A 166 -8.20 14.31 3.55
CA GLU A 166 -9.02 13.14 3.19
C GLU A 166 -10.32 13.11 4.03
N TRP A 167 -10.21 13.29 5.36
CA TRP A 167 -11.36 13.32 6.26
C TRP A 167 -12.25 14.55 6.05
N GLN A 168 -11.65 15.72 5.93
CA GLN A 168 -12.40 16.98 5.68
C GLN A 168 -13.16 16.93 4.36
N GLY A 169 -12.57 16.36 3.31
CA GLY A 169 -13.24 16.16 2.03
C GLY A 169 -14.41 15.16 2.10
N HIS A 170 -14.39 14.25 3.09
CA HIS A 170 -15.42 13.22 3.22
C HIS A 170 -16.62 13.65 4.07
N VAL A 171 -16.38 14.34 5.19
CA VAL A 171 -17.42 14.68 6.20
C VAL A 171 -17.49 16.17 6.57
N GLY A 172 -16.68 17.03 5.93
CA GLY A 172 -16.59 18.46 6.25
C GLY A 172 -15.48 18.78 7.26
N GLU A 173 -15.16 20.07 7.39
CA GLU A 173 -13.97 20.53 8.14
C GLU A 173 -14.00 20.14 9.61
N GLN A 174 -15.08 20.44 10.32
CA GLN A 174 -15.18 20.25 11.77
C GLN A 174 -15.23 18.77 12.15
N GLU A 175 -16.10 18.01 11.51
CA GLU A 175 -16.21 16.56 11.74
C GLU A 175 -14.95 15.83 11.25
N GLY A 176 -14.37 16.27 10.13
CA GLY A 176 -13.14 15.73 9.57
C GLY A 176 -11.96 15.78 10.55
N PHE A 177 -11.81 16.89 11.30
CA PHE A 177 -10.77 16.96 12.33
C PHE A 177 -11.04 15.98 13.49
N THR A 178 -12.28 15.82 13.89
CA THR A 178 -12.65 14.88 14.95
C THR A 178 -12.32 13.44 14.56
N TYR A 179 -12.75 12.99 13.38
CA TYR A 179 -12.45 11.65 12.87
C TYR A 179 -10.94 11.42 12.68
N PHE A 180 -10.23 12.42 12.18
CA PHE A 180 -8.76 12.36 12.06
C PHE A 180 -8.09 12.15 13.42
N ALA A 181 -8.46 12.92 14.44
CA ALA A 181 -7.90 12.82 15.79
C ALA A 181 -8.21 11.46 16.45
N GLU A 182 -9.46 10.99 16.32
CA GLU A 182 -9.87 9.66 16.80
C GLU A 182 -9.11 8.53 16.10
N GLU A 183 -8.90 8.62 14.79
CA GLU A 183 -8.17 7.62 14.03
C GLU A 183 -6.70 7.56 14.45
N LEU A 184 -6.03 8.71 14.67
CA LEU A 184 -4.66 8.74 15.17
C LEU A 184 -4.54 8.04 16.53
N GLN A 185 -5.45 8.37 17.47
CA GLN A 185 -5.45 7.77 18.80
C GLN A 185 -5.75 6.27 18.76
N ALA A 186 -6.71 5.82 17.96
CA ALA A 186 -7.03 4.42 17.76
C ALA A 186 -5.84 3.65 17.16
N SER A 187 -5.15 4.24 16.18
CA SER A 187 -3.97 3.66 15.55
C SER A 187 -2.82 3.46 16.55
N LEU A 188 -2.53 4.48 17.36
CA LEU A 188 -1.51 4.36 18.42
C LEU A 188 -1.92 3.32 19.48
N SER A 189 -3.20 3.29 19.87
CA SER A 189 -3.72 2.33 20.83
C SER A 189 -3.57 0.89 20.35
N SER A 190 -3.70 0.63 19.05
CA SER A 190 -3.49 -0.69 18.45
C SER A 190 -2.05 -1.22 18.61
N LEU A 191 -1.10 -0.31 18.79
CA LEU A 191 0.32 -0.64 19.00
C LEU A 191 0.70 -0.85 20.48
N LYS A 192 -0.21 -0.62 21.43
CA LYS A 192 0.07 -0.65 22.88
C LYS A 192 0.82 -1.92 23.31
N ARG A 193 0.38 -3.10 22.85
CA ARG A 193 1.03 -4.36 23.22
C ARG A 193 2.46 -4.49 22.69
N ARG A 194 2.73 -3.93 21.49
CA ARG A 194 4.03 -3.98 20.82
C ARG A 194 5.01 -2.94 21.38
N LEU A 195 4.51 -1.75 21.73
CA LEU A 195 5.30 -0.66 22.30
C LEU A 195 5.66 -0.91 23.78
N GLY A 196 4.81 -1.62 24.51
CA GLY A 196 4.85 -1.70 25.96
C GLY A 196 4.23 -0.47 26.63
N GLY A 197 3.89 -0.60 27.91
CA GLY A 197 3.09 0.42 28.61
C GLY A 197 3.74 1.80 28.65
N TRP A 198 5.02 1.89 29.00
CA TRP A 198 5.72 3.16 29.18
C TRP A 198 5.90 3.94 27.86
N ARG A 199 6.40 3.30 26.80
CA ARG A 199 6.56 3.96 25.49
C ARG A 199 5.22 4.38 24.89
N HIS A 200 4.20 3.53 25.04
CA HIS A 200 2.86 3.88 24.59
C HIS A 200 2.33 5.14 25.28
N GLN A 201 2.50 5.25 26.60
CA GLN A 201 2.07 6.42 27.35
C GLN A 201 2.79 7.68 26.90
N GLN A 202 4.12 7.65 26.75
CA GLN A 202 4.88 8.81 26.26
C GLN A 202 4.41 9.27 24.87
N LEU A 203 4.24 8.32 23.93
CA LEU A 203 3.75 8.64 22.59
C LEU A 203 2.32 9.20 22.63
N GLN A 204 1.48 8.69 23.53
CA GLN A 204 0.11 9.17 23.73
C GLN A 204 0.08 10.61 24.23
N GLU A 205 0.91 10.98 25.19
CA GLU A 205 1.03 12.35 25.70
C GLU A 205 1.50 13.32 24.61
N LEU A 206 2.54 12.95 23.85
CA LEU A 206 3.04 13.74 22.72
C LEU A 206 1.97 13.90 21.64
N MET A 207 1.25 12.84 21.29
CA MET A 207 0.19 12.89 20.28
C MET A 207 -0.99 13.75 20.73
N GLN A 208 -1.43 13.63 21.98
CA GLN A 208 -2.52 14.46 22.52
C GLN A 208 -2.17 15.93 22.52
N SER A 209 -0.95 16.28 22.94
CA SER A 209 -0.44 17.66 22.87
C SER A 209 -0.42 18.19 21.43
N ALA A 210 0.07 17.35 20.48
CA ALA A 210 0.12 17.72 19.07
C ALA A 210 -1.28 17.91 18.45
N ILE A 211 -2.26 17.07 18.79
CA ILE A 211 -3.66 17.22 18.35
C ILE A 211 -4.24 18.54 18.89
N ALA A 212 -4.01 18.85 20.18
CA ALA A 212 -4.51 20.09 20.77
C ALA A 212 -3.92 21.35 20.12
N SER A 213 -2.61 21.36 19.83
CA SER A 213 -1.95 22.43 19.09
C SER A 213 -2.44 22.55 17.65
N HIS A 214 -2.63 21.41 16.98
CA HIS A 214 -3.14 21.35 15.60
C HIS A 214 -4.55 21.95 15.50
N GLN A 215 -5.41 21.69 16.48
CA GLN A 215 -6.75 22.29 16.55
C GLN A 215 -6.70 23.82 16.68
N GLN A 216 -5.60 24.36 17.22
CA GLN A 216 -5.34 25.81 17.33
C GLN A 216 -4.58 26.38 16.13
N GLY A 217 -4.33 25.57 15.08
CA GLY A 217 -3.68 25.97 13.83
C GLY A 217 -2.18 25.66 13.75
N ASP A 218 -1.59 25.01 14.76
CA ASP A 218 -0.18 24.56 14.71
C ASP A 218 -0.07 23.03 14.63
N PRO A 219 0.11 22.45 13.43
CA PRO A 219 0.28 21.02 13.24
C PRO A 219 1.70 20.50 13.47
N MET A 220 2.69 21.39 13.70
CA MET A 220 4.11 20.99 13.72
C MET A 220 4.46 20.04 14.87
N GLY A 221 3.73 20.09 15.98
CA GLY A 221 3.90 19.21 17.14
C GLY A 221 3.82 17.71 16.80
N HIS A 222 3.13 17.35 15.72
CA HIS A 222 3.04 15.96 15.27
C HIS A 222 4.39 15.35 14.90
N LYS A 223 5.38 16.13 14.45
CA LYS A 223 6.71 15.63 14.10
C LYS A 223 7.43 14.98 15.28
N HIS A 224 7.18 15.42 16.51
CA HIS A 224 7.84 14.87 17.70
C HIS A 224 7.45 13.42 17.97
N TRP A 225 6.17 13.09 17.99
CA TRP A 225 5.76 11.70 18.20
C TRP A 225 6.04 10.83 16.98
N ILE A 226 5.99 11.39 15.75
CA ILE A 226 6.37 10.68 14.52
C ILE A 226 7.85 10.29 14.58
N HIS A 227 8.74 11.23 14.93
CA HIS A 227 10.17 10.97 15.09
C HIS A 227 10.42 9.85 16.10
N ALA A 228 9.83 9.95 17.30
CA ALA A 228 9.99 8.94 18.35
C ALA A 228 9.46 7.57 17.89
N LEU A 229 8.30 7.52 17.23
CA LEU A 229 7.71 6.28 16.75
C LEU A 229 8.54 5.63 15.64
N LEU A 230 9.07 6.42 14.70
CA LEU A 230 9.94 5.89 13.63
C LEU A 230 11.23 5.35 14.23
N LYS A 231 11.95 6.13 15.05
CA LYS A 231 13.24 5.79 15.60
C LYS A 231 13.20 4.62 16.57
N ASP A 232 12.23 4.62 17.51
CA ASP A 232 12.25 3.72 18.67
C ASP A 232 11.41 2.46 18.47
N TYR A 233 10.55 2.42 17.43
CA TYR A 233 9.70 1.27 17.15
C TYR A 233 9.87 0.73 15.73
N TYR A 234 9.64 1.56 14.70
CA TYR A 234 9.68 1.08 13.32
C TYR A 234 11.09 0.71 12.86
N ASP A 235 12.11 1.52 13.19
CA ASP A 235 13.47 1.27 12.72
C ASP A 235 14.08 -0.01 13.30
N PRO A 236 13.98 -0.32 14.61
CA PRO A 236 14.43 -1.58 15.14
C PRO A 236 13.69 -2.79 14.56
N MET A 237 12.38 -2.67 14.36
CA MET A 237 11.57 -3.73 13.75
C MET A 237 12.00 -3.97 12.29
N TYR A 238 12.20 -2.91 11.54
CA TYR A 238 12.63 -2.98 10.14
C TYR A 238 14.05 -3.57 10.01
N ALA A 239 14.99 -3.12 10.83
CA ALA A 239 16.36 -3.64 10.84
C ALA A 239 16.38 -5.16 11.07
N TYR A 240 15.61 -5.65 12.05
CA TYR A 240 15.45 -7.09 12.31
C TYR A 240 14.87 -7.85 11.11
N GLN A 241 13.87 -7.28 10.43
CA GLN A 241 13.27 -7.92 9.25
C GLN A 241 14.21 -7.93 8.06
N LEU A 242 14.95 -6.84 7.83
CA LEU A 242 15.90 -6.70 6.74
C LEU A 242 17.09 -7.65 6.87
N ASP A 243 17.62 -7.82 8.10
CA ASP A 243 18.72 -8.74 8.38
C ASP A 243 18.40 -10.17 7.91
N ARG A 244 17.18 -10.61 8.09
CA ARG A 244 16.68 -11.94 7.63
C ARG A 244 16.55 -12.10 6.12
N LYS A 245 16.66 -11.02 5.36
CA LYS A 245 16.49 -10.96 3.90
C LYS A 245 17.75 -10.37 3.23
N ALA A 246 18.83 -10.15 3.98
CA ALA A 246 19.99 -9.40 3.52
C ALA A 246 20.66 -10.00 2.27
N ASP A 247 20.64 -11.33 2.16
CA ASP A 247 21.14 -12.11 1.02
C ASP A 247 20.42 -11.83 -0.31
N ARG A 248 19.19 -11.32 -0.24
CA ARG A 248 18.38 -10.99 -1.41
C ARG A 248 18.47 -9.51 -1.83
N VAL A 249 19.18 -8.68 -1.05
CA VAL A 249 19.36 -7.26 -1.39
C VAL A 249 20.39 -7.12 -2.51
N VAL A 250 19.94 -6.82 -3.72
CA VAL A 250 20.78 -6.68 -4.91
C VAL A 250 21.23 -5.26 -5.18
N PHE A 251 20.50 -4.27 -4.66
CA PHE A 251 20.83 -2.86 -4.77
C PHE A 251 20.29 -2.08 -3.56
N LYS A 252 21.06 -1.08 -3.13
CA LYS A 252 20.63 -0.11 -2.11
C LYS A 252 21.16 1.28 -2.46
N GLY A 253 20.36 2.30 -2.18
CA GLY A 253 20.75 3.67 -2.45
C GLY A 253 19.67 4.68 -2.09
N SER A 254 19.95 5.95 -2.39
CA SER A 254 18.97 7.03 -2.25
C SER A 254 17.76 6.83 -3.16
N TYR A 255 16.70 7.60 -2.92
CA TYR A 255 15.50 7.58 -3.75
C TYR A 255 15.79 7.69 -5.26
N GLU A 256 16.62 8.65 -5.67
CA GLU A 256 16.95 8.87 -7.10
C GLU A 256 17.83 7.74 -7.67
N GLN A 257 18.77 7.21 -6.90
CA GLN A 257 19.59 6.07 -7.33
C GLN A 257 18.76 4.81 -7.53
N VAL A 258 17.81 4.55 -6.62
CA VAL A 258 16.89 3.40 -6.72
C VAL A 258 15.95 3.57 -7.90
N LEU A 259 15.42 4.78 -8.13
CA LEU A 259 14.58 5.06 -9.28
C LEU A 259 15.32 4.84 -10.60
N ASP A 260 16.55 5.34 -10.74
CA ASP A 260 17.38 5.12 -11.93
C ASP A 260 17.68 3.63 -12.15
N TYR A 261 18.07 2.90 -11.09
CA TYR A 261 18.31 1.46 -11.15
C TYR A 261 17.08 0.68 -11.64
N LEU A 262 15.91 0.92 -11.05
CA LEU A 262 14.66 0.23 -11.41
C LEU A 262 14.15 0.64 -12.79
N SER A 263 14.35 1.88 -13.20
CA SER A 263 13.97 2.35 -14.55
C SER A 263 14.78 1.67 -15.65
N ARG A 264 16.06 1.38 -15.41
CA ARG A 264 16.90 0.60 -16.34
C ARG A 264 16.50 -0.86 -16.40
N THR A 265 16.18 -1.49 -15.27
CA THR A 265 15.69 -2.88 -15.23
C THR A 265 14.32 -3.02 -15.90
N ALA A 266 13.57 -1.94 -16.00
CA ALA A 266 12.29 -1.89 -16.69
C ALA A 266 12.43 -1.86 -18.23
N GLN A 267 13.62 -1.63 -18.77
CA GLN A 267 13.90 -1.57 -20.22
C GLN A 267 14.48 -2.88 -20.76
N LEU A 268 14.85 -3.81 -19.89
CA LEU A 268 15.32 -5.15 -20.23
C LEU A 268 14.16 -6.13 -20.39
#